data_9fc77a66aa63681833a1677d8c5f2777
#
_entry.id   9fc77a66aa63681833a1677d8c5f2777
#
_cell.length_a   1.000
_cell.length_b   1.000
_cell.length_c   1.000
_cell.angle_alpha   90.00
_cell.angle_beta   90.00
_cell.angle_gamma   90.00
#
_symmetry.space_group_name_H-M   'P 1'
#
loop_
_entity.id
_entity.type
_entity.pdbx_description
1 polymer ?
#
loop_
_entity_poly.entity_id
_entity_poly.type
_entity_poly.pdbx_seq_one_letter_code
_entity_poly.pdbx_strand_id
1 'polypeptide(L)'
;EIGFCLYDPDTEWQPDWAGEKDINQAQKSNDYIQLPSGGFTPEELMTILNTLPVDLTFVDKDDKVKYFSQSEERIFQRNRAILNRDVRHCHPPASAHIVDKILEDFKEGHEDRAPFWIQLGDKFIHIEYFALRNEDGEYLGTLEVSQDLTEKRALQGEQRILSYAGENGHE
;
A
#
# COMPACT_ATOMS: atom_id res chain seq x y z
N GLU A 1 5.34 10.45 -17.37
CA GLU A 1 5.68 9.04 -17.09
C GLU A 1 5.92 8.90 -15.59
N ILE A 2 5.01 8.24 -14.88
CA ILE A 2 5.21 7.84 -13.50
C ILE A 2 6.09 6.61 -13.58
N GLY A 3 7.41 6.81 -13.40
CA GLY A 3 8.37 5.73 -13.51
C GLY A 3 8.31 4.83 -12.28
N PHE A 4 8.25 3.55 -12.55
CA PHE A 4 8.44 2.49 -11.57
C PHE A 4 9.86 2.57 -10.98
N CYS A 5 10.01 2.14 -9.74
CA CYS A 5 11.32 1.96 -9.13
C CYS A 5 12.14 1.00 -9.99
N LEU A 6 13.03 1.54 -10.83
CA LEU A 6 13.96 0.74 -11.59
C LEU A 6 15.02 0.23 -10.61
N TYR A 7 14.94 -1.05 -10.29
CA TYR A 7 16.02 -1.76 -9.64
C TYR A 7 17.20 -1.82 -10.65
N ASP A 8 18.34 -1.22 -10.30
CA ASP A 8 19.58 -1.43 -11.02
C ASP A 8 20.20 -2.74 -10.51
N PRO A 9 20.23 -3.82 -11.32
CA PRO A 9 20.76 -5.11 -10.89
C PRO A 9 22.27 -5.10 -10.67
N ASP A 10 22.98 -4.04 -11.11
CA ASP A 10 24.45 -3.95 -11.04
C ASP A 10 24.93 -3.20 -9.78
N THR A 11 24.02 -2.67 -8.94
CA THR A 11 24.42 -2.13 -7.65
C THR A 11 24.59 -3.25 -6.64
N GLU A 12 25.84 -3.50 -6.22
CA GLU A 12 26.20 -4.39 -5.10
C GLU A 12 25.72 -3.82 -3.74
N TRP A 13 24.43 -3.50 -3.62
CA TRP A 13 23.88 -3.11 -2.33
C TRP A 13 23.40 -4.36 -1.60
N GLN A 14 24.08 -4.72 -0.52
CA GLN A 14 23.61 -5.72 0.43
C GLN A 14 23.03 -4.99 1.63
N PRO A 15 21.75 -5.24 1.96
CA PRO A 15 21.17 -4.67 3.17
C PRO A 15 21.85 -5.24 4.42
N ASP A 16 22.10 -4.41 5.41
CA ASP A 16 22.72 -4.78 6.69
C ASP A 16 21.98 -5.90 7.47
N TRP A 17 20.80 -6.30 7.02
CA TRP A 17 19.98 -7.38 7.57
C TRP A 17 20.04 -8.68 6.75
N ALA A 18 20.88 -8.77 5.71
CA ALA A 18 21.07 -9.98 4.89
C ALA A 18 21.80 -11.12 5.63
N GLY A 19 21.90 -11.05 6.95
CA GLY A 19 22.15 -12.24 7.76
C GLY A 19 20.96 -13.18 7.66
N GLU A 20 21.20 -14.36 7.10
CA GLU A 20 20.25 -15.48 7.00
C GLU A 20 19.55 -15.77 8.33
N LYS A 21 18.46 -15.06 8.61
CA LYS A 21 17.42 -15.56 9.49
C LYS A 21 16.31 -16.06 8.60
N ASP A 22 16.19 -17.38 8.57
CA ASP A 22 15.09 -18.15 7.98
C ASP A 22 13.75 -17.50 8.32
N ILE A 23 13.19 -16.72 7.38
CA ILE A 23 11.90 -16.05 7.55
C ILE A 23 10.75 -17.08 7.47
N ASN A 24 11.07 -18.33 7.16
CA ASN A 24 10.14 -19.47 7.20
C ASN A 24 9.90 -20.03 8.63
N GLN A 25 10.62 -19.56 9.63
CA GLN A 25 10.23 -19.65 11.01
C GLN A 25 9.59 -18.32 11.44
N ALA A 26 8.46 -17.97 10.84
CA ALA A 26 7.46 -17.25 11.61
C ALA A 26 7.18 -18.17 12.82
N GLN A 27 7.89 -17.94 13.92
CA GLN A 27 7.47 -18.44 15.20
C GLN A 27 5.97 -18.19 15.23
N LYS A 28 5.19 -19.23 15.50
CA LYS A 28 3.81 -19.09 15.93
C LYS A 28 3.87 -18.36 17.27
N SER A 29 4.18 -17.07 17.22
CA SER A 29 4.01 -16.20 18.34
C SER A 29 2.50 -16.11 18.53
N ASN A 30 2.05 -16.48 19.67
CA ASN A 30 0.67 -16.38 20.12
C ASN A 30 0.33 -14.88 20.38
N ASP A 31 1.00 -13.98 19.66
CA ASP A 31 0.93 -12.54 19.83
C ASP A 31 -0.34 -12.04 19.15
N TYR A 32 -1.35 -11.87 19.98
CA TYR A 32 -2.60 -11.28 19.60
C TYR A 32 -2.47 -9.75 19.65
N ILE A 33 -2.73 -9.08 18.55
CA ILE A 33 -2.72 -7.62 18.46
C ILE A 33 -4.09 -7.13 18.95
N GLN A 34 -4.13 -6.63 20.18
CA GLN A 34 -5.35 -6.11 20.76
C GLN A 34 -5.62 -4.68 20.31
N LEU A 35 -6.83 -4.44 19.80
CA LEU A 35 -7.33 -3.12 19.42
C LEU A 35 -8.58 -2.78 20.27
N PRO A 36 -9.01 -1.52 20.36
CA PRO A 36 -10.19 -1.13 21.14
C PRO A 36 -11.49 -1.84 20.72
N SER A 37 -11.62 -2.17 19.45
CA SER A 37 -12.82 -2.84 18.88
C SER A 37 -12.66 -4.34 18.65
N GLY A 38 -11.57 -4.95 19.10
CA GLY A 38 -11.26 -6.37 18.86
C GLY A 38 -9.77 -6.58 18.67
N GLY A 39 -9.38 -7.60 17.91
CA GLY A 39 -7.96 -7.82 17.65
C GLY A 39 -7.73 -8.94 16.64
N PHE A 40 -6.47 -9.17 16.33
CA PHE A 40 -6.03 -10.10 15.31
C PHE A 40 -4.76 -10.82 15.73
N THR A 41 -4.59 -12.03 15.27
CA THR A 41 -3.25 -12.61 15.16
C THR A 41 -2.49 -11.92 14.00
N PRO A 42 -1.15 -11.91 14.00
CA PRO A 42 -0.38 -11.40 12.86
C PRO A 42 -0.75 -12.04 11.52
N GLU A 43 -1.09 -13.33 11.53
CA GLU A 43 -1.53 -14.07 10.33
C GLU A 43 -2.87 -13.55 9.80
N GLU A 44 -3.85 -13.35 10.68
CA GLU A 44 -5.16 -12.79 10.30
C GLU A 44 -4.99 -11.37 9.76
N LEU A 45 -4.22 -10.52 10.43
CA LEU A 45 -3.98 -9.14 9.98
C LEU A 45 -3.30 -9.12 8.61
N MET A 46 -2.26 -9.92 8.41
CA MET A 46 -1.58 -10.04 7.12
C MET A 46 -2.55 -10.50 6.02
N THR A 47 -3.37 -11.52 6.32
CA THR A 47 -4.35 -12.05 5.37
C THR A 47 -5.39 -11.00 4.99
N ILE A 48 -5.93 -10.27 5.98
CA ILE A 48 -6.87 -9.16 5.74
C ILE A 48 -6.25 -8.12 4.81
N LEU A 49 -5.05 -7.62 5.14
CA LEU A 49 -4.38 -6.59 4.35
C LEU A 49 -4.06 -7.02 2.91
N ASN A 50 -3.77 -8.31 2.70
CA ASN A 50 -3.49 -8.86 1.38
C ASN A 50 -4.75 -9.22 0.58
N THR A 51 -5.90 -9.41 1.25
CA THR A 51 -7.18 -9.73 0.60
C THR A 51 -7.92 -8.48 0.14
N LEU A 52 -7.64 -7.32 0.73
CA LEU A 52 -8.25 -6.07 0.31
C LEU A 52 -7.96 -5.79 -1.17
N PRO A 53 -8.97 -5.38 -1.97
CA PRO A 53 -8.78 -5.09 -3.39
C PRO A 53 -8.10 -3.73 -3.62
N VAL A 54 -7.02 -3.50 -2.88
CA VAL A 54 -6.20 -2.28 -2.92
C VAL A 54 -4.74 -2.63 -2.64
N ASP A 55 -3.84 -1.91 -3.22
CA ASP A 55 -2.44 -1.93 -2.84
C ASP A 55 -2.20 -0.93 -1.72
N LEU A 56 -1.56 -1.38 -0.65
CA LEU A 56 -1.17 -0.54 0.48
C LEU A 56 0.34 -0.39 0.52
N THR A 57 0.81 0.82 0.81
CA THR A 57 2.22 1.08 1.14
C THR A 57 2.26 2.06 2.32
N PHE A 58 2.92 1.66 3.40
CA PHE A 58 3.12 2.51 4.57
C PHE A 58 4.55 3.05 4.62
N VAL A 59 4.66 4.36 4.76
CA VAL A 59 5.90 5.12 4.95
C VAL A 59 5.84 5.75 6.33
N ASP A 60 6.86 5.54 7.16
CA ASP A 60 6.91 6.10 8.51
C ASP A 60 7.20 7.62 8.53
N LYS A 61 7.17 8.20 9.72
CA LYS A 61 7.45 9.63 9.95
C LYS A 61 8.86 10.06 9.53
N ASP A 62 9.79 9.11 9.39
CA ASP A 62 11.17 9.33 8.97
C ASP A 62 11.35 9.06 7.46
N ASP A 63 10.24 9.05 6.69
CA ASP A 63 10.16 8.86 5.24
C ASP A 63 10.67 7.49 4.76
N LYS A 64 10.66 6.47 5.63
CA LYS A 64 11.10 5.13 5.29
C LYS A 64 9.91 4.23 4.98
N VAL A 65 10.00 3.49 3.87
CA VAL A 65 9.00 2.47 3.55
C VAL A 65 9.06 1.34 4.59
N LYS A 66 7.97 1.11 5.32
CA LYS A 66 7.91 0.10 6.38
C LYS A 66 7.07 -1.11 6.03
N TYR A 67 6.07 -0.93 5.20
CA TYR A 67 5.16 -2.01 4.85
C TYR A 67 4.58 -1.80 3.46
N PHE A 68 4.29 -2.88 2.77
CA PHE A 68 3.40 -2.92 1.61
C PHE A 68 2.63 -4.24 1.59
N SER A 69 1.35 -4.19 1.15
CA SER A 69 0.54 -5.40 0.98
C SER A 69 1.05 -6.25 -0.19
N GLN A 70 0.80 -7.54 -0.14
CA GLN A 70 1.18 -8.51 -1.16
C GLN A 70 -0.08 -9.18 -1.73
N SER A 71 -0.95 -8.38 -2.36
CA SER A 71 -2.09 -8.89 -3.10
C SER A 71 -1.64 -9.62 -4.37
N GLU A 72 -2.42 -10.61 -4.84
CA GLU A 72 -2.09 -11.39 -6.05
C GLU A 72 -2.02 -10.52 -7.30
N GLU A 73 -2.89 -9.51 -7.40
CA GLU A 73 -3.03 -8.61 -8.55
C GLU A 73 -2.51 -7.20 -8.24
N ARG A 74 -1.33 -7.13 -7.63
CA ARG A 74 -0.76 -5.83 -7.29
C ARG A 74 -0.54 -4.96 -8.53
N ILE A 75 -1.06 -3.72 -8.50
CA ILE A 75 -0.97 -2.74 -9.60
C ILE A 75 0.48 -2.32 -9.81
N PHE A 76 1.14 -1.91 -8.72
CA PHE A 76 2.54 -1.49 -8.74
C PHE A 76 3.39 -2.55 -8.04
N GLN A 77 4.15 -3.31 -8.81
CA GLN A 77 5.03 -4.33 -8.26
C GLN A 77 6.04 -3.73 -7.28
N ARG A 78 6.21 -4.38 -6.13
CA ARG A 78 7.14 -3.98 -5.09
C ARG A 78 8.08 -5.14 -4.76
N ASN A 79 9.36 -4.83 -4.59
CA ASN A 79 10.35 -5.77 -4.09
C ASN A 79 10.63 -5.47 -2.61
N ARG A 80 10.88 -6.47 -1.81
CA ARG A 80 11.22 -6.30 -0.39
C ARG A 80 12.47 -5.44 -0.15
N ALA A 81 13.34 -5.30 -1.17
CA ALA A 81 14.49 -4.41 -1.12
C ALA A 81 14.16 -2.92 -0.90
N ILE A 82 12.89 -2.51 -1.06
CA ILE A 82 12.47 -1.13 -0.77
C ILE A 82 12.25 -0.89 0.72
N LEU A 83 12.12 -1.93 1.55
CA LEU A 83 11.89 -1.79 2.98
C LEU A 83 13.04 -1.05 3.64
N ASN A 84 12.71 -0.11 4.52
CA ASN A 84 13.62 0.82 5.19
C ASN A 84 14.36 1.81 4.29
N ARG A 85 14.09 1.81 2.97
CA ARG A 85 14.60 2.84 2.06
C ARG A 85 13.80 4.12 2.19
N ASP A 86 14.46 5.23 1.91
CA ASP A 86 13.79 6.51 1.75
C ASP A 86 12.82 6.45 0.57
N VAL A 87 11.57 6.88 0.79
CA VAL A 87 10.51 6.81 -0.20
C VAL A 87 10.84 7.61 -1.46
N ARG A 88 11.65 8.65 -1.36
CA ARG A 88 12.12 9.46 -2.51
C ARG A 88 12.88 8.61 -3.52
N HIS A 89 13.62 7.61 -3.04
CA HIS A 89 14.35 6.69 -3.91
C HIS A 89 13.45 5.64 -4.59
N CYS A 90 12.17 5.59 -4.22
CA CYS A 90 11.18 4.74 -4.88
C CYS A 90 10.44 5.44 -6.02
N HIS A 91 10.79 6.69 -6.30
CA HIS A 91 10.17 7.50 -7.33
C HIS A 91 11.20 8.04 -8.33
N PRO A 92 10.81 8.19 -9.63
CA PRO A 92 11.70 8.83 -10.60
C PRO A 92 12.01 10.27 -10.22
N PRO A 93 13.17 10.80 -10.59
CA PRO A 93 13.54 12.19 -10.32
C PRO A 93 12.48 13.21 -10.77
N ALA A 94 11.76 12.91 -11.85
CA ALA A 94 10.71 13.79 -12.39
C ALA A 94 9.51 13.97 -11.45
N SER A 95 9.22 13.01 -10.56
CA SER A 95 8.10 13.05 -9.60
C SER A 95 8.54 13.19 -8.14
N ALA A 96 9.84 13.15 -7.85
CA ALA A 96 10.36 13.24 -6.49
C ALA A 96 9.88 14.52 -5.77
N HIS A 97 9.85 15.66 -6.45
CA HIS A 97 9.38 16.93 -5.89
C HIS A 97 7.90 16.90 -5.48
N ILE A 98 7.06 16.09 -6.13
CA ILE A 98 5.64 15.91 -5.76
C ILE A 98 5.56 15.12 -4.46
N VAL A 99 6.38 14.07 -4.33
CA VAL A 99 6.48 13.27 -3.11
C VAL A 99 6.95 14.13 -1.95
N ASP A 100 8.00 14.94 -2.14
CA ASP A 100 8.49 15.87 -1.13
C ASP A 100 7.39 16.80 -0.65
N LYS A 101 6.68 17.42 -1.59
CA LYS A 101 5.58 18.33 -1.25
C LYS A 101 4.48 17.64 -0.43
N ILE A 102 4.05 16.44 -0.81
CA ILE A 102 3.03 15.68 -0.07
C ILE A 102 3.50 15.40 1.36
N LEU A 103 4.73 14.93 1.52
CA LEU A 103 5.30 14.60 2.83
C LEU A 103 5.44 15.85 3.71
N GLU A 104 5.86 16.97 3.16
CA GLU A 104 5.95 18.26 3.86
C GLU A 104 4.57 18.74 4.30
N ASP A 105 3.59 18.83 3.38
CA ASP A 105 2.24 19.25 3.68
C ASP A 105 1.59 18.38 4.78
N PHE A 106 1.84 17.07 4.76
CA PHE A 106 1.33 16.14 5.76
C PHE A 106 2.01 16.31 7.12
N LYS A 107 3.34 16.47 7.14
CA LYS A 107 4.10 16.68 8.39
C LYS A 107 3.74 18.00 9.06
N GLU A 108 3.52 19.04 8.28
CA GLU A 108 3.17 20.38 8.76
C GLU A 108 1.67 20.51 9.10
N GLY A 109 0.87 19.52 8.72
CA GLY A 109 -0.58 19.52 8.97
C GLY A 109 -1.36 20.46 8.06
N HIS A 110 -0.81 20.80 6.90
CA HIS A 110 -1.49 21.60 5.90
C HIS A 110 -2.56 20.80 5.17
N GLU A 111 -2.29 19.51 4.94
CA GLU A 111 -3.20 18.58 4.27
C GLU A 111 -3.15 17.21 4.95
N ASP A 112 -4.23 16.45 4.85
CA ASP A 112 -4.31 15.08 5.36
C ASP A 112 -4.58 14.05 4.24
N ARG A 113 -4.87 14.53 3.01
CA ARG A 113 -5.17 13.69 1.86
C ARG A 113 -4.60 14.28 0.58
N ALA A 114 -4.08 13.40 -0.29
CA ALA A 114 -3.62 13.78 -1.63
C ALA A 114 -4.10 12.73 -2.65
N PRO A 115 -5.23 12.97 -3.35
CA PRO A 115 -5.77 12.05 -4.34
C PRO A 115 -5.16 12.29 -5.72
N PHE A 116 -4.86 11.19 -6.42
CA PHE A 116 -4.44 11.16 -7.81
C PHE A 116 -5.21 10.09 -8.56
N TRP A 117 -5.27 10.21 -9.88
CA TRP A 117 -5.77 9.14 -10.74
C TRP A 117 -5.04 9.17 -12.07
N ILE A 118 -4.80 7.99 -12.61
CA ILE A 118 -4.08 7.81 -13.86
C ILE A 118 -4.77 6.79 -14.75
N GLN A 119 -4.54 6.90 -16.06
CA GLN A 119 -4.86 5.85 -17.01
C GLN A 119 -3.60 5.00 -17.23
N LEU A 120 -3.64 3.74 -16.83
CA LEU A 120 -2.55 2.78 -17.00
C LEU A 120 -3.01 1.67 -17.96
N GLY A 121 -2.71 1.83 -19.26
CA GLY A 121 -3.28 0.97 -20.29
C GLY A 121 -4.81 1.13 -20.34
N ASP A 122 -5.53 0.03 -20.19
CA ASP A 122 -7.00 -0.04 -20.11
C ASP A 122 -7.54 0.16 -18.68
N LYS A 123 -6.66 0.26 -17.67
CA LYS A 123 -7.03 0.39 -16.27
C LYS A 123 -7.12 1.85 -15.84
N PHE A 124 -8.15 2.17 -15.05
CA PHE A 124 -8.27 3.45 -14.36
C PHE A 124 -7.84 3.27 -12.90
N ILE A 125 -6.66 3.77 -12.58
CA ILE A 125 -6.05 3.62 -11.27
C ILE A 125 -6.29 4.89 -10.45
N HIS A 126 -6.87 4.72 -9.28
CA HIS A 126 -6.97 5.75 -8.25
C HIS A 126 -5.88 5.51 -7.20
N ILE A 127 -5.13 6.54 -6.90
CA ILE A 127 -4.05 6.53 -5.91
C ILE A 127 -4.37 7.62 -4.90
N GLU A 128 -4.36 7.28 -3.63
CA GLU A 128 -4.64 8.26 -2.59
C GLU A 128 -3.64 8.12 -1.45
N TYR A 129 -3.08 9.24 -1.04
CA TYR A 129 -2.19 9.33 0.11
C TYR A 129 -2.95 9.90 1.30
N PHE A 130 -2.70 9.34 2.48
CA PHE A 130 -3.30 9.74 3.74
C PHE A 130 -2.22 10.01 4.77
N ALA A 131 -2.29 11.16 5.44
CA ALA A 131 -1.51 11.39 6.65
C ALA A 131 -2.11 10.56 7.79
N LEU A 132 -1.30 9.68 8.37
CA LEU A 132 -1.70 8.94 9.57
C LEU A 132 -1.29 9.72 10.81
N ARG A 133 -2.23 9.93 11.73
CA ARG A 133 -2.01 10.63 13.00
C ARG A 133 -2.51 9.78 14.17
N ASN A 134 -1.88 9.93 15.32
CA ASN A 134 -2.38 9.36 16.56
C ASN A 134 -3.52 10.22 17.17
N GLU A 135 -4.03 9.82 18.32
CA GLU A 135 -5.11 10.52 19.03
C GLU A 135 -4.72 11.95 19.47
N ASP A 136 -3.43 12.21 19.64
CA ASP A 136 -2.88 13.52 19.98
C ASP A 136 -2.64 14.40 18.73
N GLY A 137 -2.92 13.88 17.53
CA GLY A 137 -2.73 14.58 16.26
C GLY A 137 -1.29 14.52 15.73
N GLU A 138 -0.38 13.79 16.37
CA GLU A 138 0.99 13.65 15.91
C GLU A 138 1.07 12.80 14.65
N TYR A 139 1.85 13.24 13.67
CA TYR A 139 2.07 12.53 12.43
C TYR A 139 2.87 11.24 12.64
N LEU A 140 2.29 10.11 12.26
CA LEU A 140 2.89 8.77 12.36
C LEU A 140 3.53 8.32 11.04
N GLY A 141 3.08 8.88 9.92
CA GLY A 141 3.52 8.48 8.60
C GLY A 141 2.47 8.68 7.53
N THR A 142 2.77 8.21 6.32
CA THR A 142 1.87 8.28 5.16
C THR A 142 1.45 6.87 4.73
N LEU A 143 0.16 6.69 4.47
CA LEU A 143 -0.39 5.51 3.83
C LEU A 143 -0.75 5.84 2.38
N GLU A 144 -0.14 5.12 1.42
CA GLU A 144 -0.57 5.09 0.02
C GLU A 144 -1.58 3.97 -0.16
N VAL A 145 -2.70 4.27 -0.81
CA VAL A 145 -3.72 3.32 -1.21
C VAL A 145 -3.92 3.44 -2.71
N SER A 146 -3.64 2.38 -3.46
CA SER A 146 -3.85 2.34 -4.91
C SER A 146 -4.93 1.31 -5.25
N GLN A 147 -5.88 1.69 -6.10
CA GLN A 147 -7.00 0.84 -6.48
C GLN A 147 -7.29 0.93 -7.98
N ASP A 148 -7.51 -0.22 -8.60
CA ASP A 148 -8.11 -0.28 -9.94
C ASP A 148 -9.64 -0.08 -9.82
N LEU A 149 -10.12 1.01 -10.37
CA LEU A 149 -11.54 1.37 -10.38
C LEU A 149 -12.22 1.07 -11.73
N THR A 150 -11.56 0.43 -12.66
CA THR A 150 -12.06 0.20 -14.02
C THR A 150 -13.43 -0.45 -14.01
N GLU A 151 -13.56 -1.60 -13.37
CA GLU A 151 -14.83 -2.33 -13.27
C GLU A 151 -15.87 -1.56 -12.42
N LYS A 152 -15.45 -0.98 -11.29
CA LYS A 152 -16.35 -0.26 -10.39
C LYS A 152 -16.98 0.97 -11.06
N ARG A 153 -16.25 1.64 -11.95
CA ARG A 153 -16.77 2.78 -12.73
C ARG A 153 -17.80 2.39 -13.78
N ALA A 154 -17.84 1.11 -14.19
CA ALA A 154 -18.80 0.59 -15.13
C ALA A 154 -20.11 0.11 -14.49
N LEU A 155 -20.17 0.00 -13.16
CA LEU A 155 -21.36 -0.41 -12.44
C LEU A 155 -22.49 0.60 -12.60
N GLN A 156 -23.72 0.08 -12.82
CA GLN A 156 -24.94 0.88 -12.94
C GLN A 156 -26.08 0.27 -12.11
N GLY A 157 -26.99 1.12 -11.67
CA GLY A 157 -28.15 0.69 -10.88
C GLY A 157 -27.74 0.16 -9.51
N GLU A 158 -28.41 -0.92 -9.08
CA GLU A 158 -28.23 -1.54 -7.76
C GLU A 158 -28.14 -3.05 -7.89
N GLN A 159 -27.27 -3.66 -7.10
CA GLN A 159 -27.24 -5.10 -6.90
C GLN A 159 -27.49 -5.38 -5.41
N ARG A 160 -28.74 -5.63 -5.06
CA ARG A 160 -29.17 -5.85 -3.67
C ARG A 160 -29.19 -7.33 -3.27
N ILE A 161 -29.24 -8.22 -4.26
CA ILE A 161 -29.31 -9.67 -4.06
C ILE A 161 -28.01 -10.26 -4.52
N LEU A 162 -27.45 -11.17 -3.72
CA LEU A 162 -26.26 -11.91 -4.08
C LEU A 162 -26.52 -12.75 -5.34
N SER A 163 -25.69 -12.58 -6.36
CA SER A 163 -25.60 -13.47 -7.50
C SER A 163 -24.14 -13.77 -7.78
N TYR A 164 -23.79 -15.05 -7.90
CA TYR A 164 -22.47 -15.44 -8.32
C TYR A 164 -22.40 -15.47 -9.85
N ALA A 165 -21.22 -15.13 -10.42
CA ALA A 165 -21.00 -15.24 -11.85
C ALA A 165 -21.23 -16.70 -12.30
N GLY A 166 -22.24 -16.93 -13.15
CA GLY A 166 -22.64 -18.25 -13.64
C GLY A 166 -24.02 -18.73 -13.17
N GLU A 167 -24.69 -18.05 -12.23
CA GLU A 167 -26.04 -18.42 -11.78
C GLU A 167 -27.19 -17.75 -12.54
N ASN A 168 -26.90 -17.08 -13.68
CA ASN A 168 -27.93 -16.54 -14.55
C ASN A 168 -28.54 -17.64 -15.42
N GLY A 169 -29.49 -18.37 -14.87
CA GLY A 169 -30.26 -19.29 -15.67
C GLY A 169 -30.98 -20.38 -14.88
N HIS A 170 -32.01 -20.01 -14.16
CA HIS A 170 -33.20 -20.86 -13.99
C HIS A 170 -34.31 -20.00 -13.31
N GLU A 171 -35.12 -19.36 -14.14
CA GLU A 171 -36.55 -19.22 -13.86
C GLU A 171 -37.29 -20.45 -14.39
#